data_9b834ea8609f6564d4560a9ad3613881
#
_entry.id   9b834ea8609f6564d4560a9ad3613881
#
_cell.length_a   1.000
_cell.length_b   1.000
_cell.length_c   1.000
_cell.angle_alpha   90.00
_cell.angle_beta   90.00
_cell.angle_gamma   90.00
#
_symmetry.space_group_name_H-M   'P 1'
#
loop_
_entity.id
_entity.type
_entity.pdbx_description
1 polymer ?
#
loop_
_entity_poly.entity_id
_entity_poly.type
_entity_poly.pdbx_seq_one_letter_code
_entity_poly.pdbx_strand_id
1 'polypeptide(L)'
;NRHMIKHRIMSVATLLGGVIFTGHVVAQSPEVARRLDAKYDVVWPAVDGLIRVNKGGYRIPDSRMKSNGKYGYADTLGQVVVPPAYDDAADFGNGHAVVGRKAGDGRMLYGLIDRSGRVVVPLEWERLGGVRNGVCVARTGTAAKREFSLADTLGNVRSLGYDYCSDFSNGLARVGVGAYVEKENVAGITLRDAYEFCGKFGYIAPDGGIVIPVQFDDARDFAQDGLAPVGIQGKYYVKWGFIDKSGRQVVPCNFYSAEEFLGDRAVVSKVVAGGKLAYGYIDRSGKEVIPCQFDMASGFRFANTWV
;
A
#
# COMPACT_ATOMS: atom_id res chain seq x y z
N ASN A 1 -48.53 0.52 6.18
CA ASN A 1 -47.46 0.44 5.17
C ASN A 1 -46.11 0.51 5.88
N ARG A 2 -45.53 -0.68 6.15
CA ARG A 2 -44.19 -0.80 6.69
C ARG A 2 -43.20 -0.77 5.53
N HIS A 3 -42.43 0.32 5.37
CA HIS A 3 -41.25 0.31 4.53
C HIS A 3 -40.10 -0.31 5.29
N MET A 4 -39.77 -1.53 4.92
CA MET A 4 -38.49 -2.16 5.30
C MET A 4 -37.35 -1.45 4.57
N ILE A 5 -36.50 -0.73 5.32
CA ILE A 5 -35.24 -0.21 4.80
C ILE A 5 -34.27 -1.38 4.71
N LYS A 6 -34.03 -1.84 3.49
CA LYS A 6 -32.97 -2.82 3.19
C LYS A 6 -31.61 -2.14 3.40
N HIS A 7 -30.89 -2.57 4.40
CA HIS A 7 -29.47 -2.19 4.56
C HIS A 7 -28.67 -2.74 3.38
N ARG A 8 -28.26 -1.85 2.48
CA ARG A 8 -27.23 -2.16 1.48
C ARG A 8 -25.86 -2.05 2.15
N ILE A 9 -25.19 -3.17 2.31
CA ILE A 9 -23.76 -3.23 2.61
C ILE A 9 -23.05 -2.83 1.32
N MET A 10 -22.54 -1.62 1.25
CA MET A 10 -21.64 -1.19 0.17
C MET A 10 -20.20 -1.43 0.63
N SER A 11 -19.54 -2.41 0.03
CA SER A 11 -18.08 -2.53 0.10
C SER A 11 -17.48 -1.40 -0.74
N VAL A 12 -17.03 -0.33 -0.12
CA VAL A 12 -16.24 0.70 -0.80
C VAL A 12 -14.78 0.37 -0.60
N ALA A 13 -14.14 -0.21 -1.61
CA ALA A 13 -12.69 -0.33 -1.68
C ALA A 13 -12.11 1.05 -1.99
N THR A 14 -11.54 1.72 -1.00
CA THR A 14 -10.82 2.98 -1.19
C THR A 14 -9.36 2.66 -1.49
N LEU A 15 -8.97 2.82 -2.76
CA LEU A 15 -7.57 2.75 -3.18
C LEU A 15 -6.84 4.02 -2.73
N LEU A 16 -6.07 3.92 -1.65
CA LEU A 16 -5.02 4.87 -1.31
C LEU A 16 -3.69 4.12 -1.36
N GLY A 17 -2.94 4.32 -2.43
CA GLY A 17 -1.58 3.80 -2.55
C GLY A 17 -1.45 2.27 -2.49
N GLY A 18 -2.29 1.50 -3.20
CA GLY A 18 -2.16 0.03 -3.33
C GLY A 18 -2.55 -0.80 -2.09
N VAL A 19 -3.19 -0.21 -1.09
CA VAL A 19 -3.60 -0.91 0.14
C VAL A 19 -5.10 -1.17 0.13
N ILE A 20 -5.51 -2.43 -0.05
CA ILE A 20 -6.90 -2.85 0.12
C ILE A 20 -7.15 -3.05 1.62
N PHE A 21 -7.88 -2.12 2.23
CA PHE A 21 -8.41 -2.33 3.58
C PHE A 21 -9.64 -3.23 3.50
N THR A 22 -9.56 -4.44 4.04
CA THR A 22 -10.72 -5.30 4.29
C THR A 22 -11.37 -4.94 5.64
N GLY A 23 -11.71 -3.69 5.82
CA GLY A 23 -12.52 -3.26 6.96
C GLY A 23 -14.01 -3.33 6.58
N HIS A 24 -14.85 -3.89 7.46
CA HIS A 24 -16.29 -3.80 7.29
C HIS A 24 -16.74 -2.35 7.44
N VAL A 25 -17.12 -1.70 6.34
CA VAL A 25 -17.75 -0.39 6.38
C VAL A 25 -19.20 -0.56 6.81
N VAL A 26 -19.51 -0.12 8.02
CA VAL A 26 -20.89 -0.10 8.53
C VAL A 26 -21.48 1.28 8.32
N ALA A 27 -22.64 1.34 7.67
CA ALA A 27 -23.35 2.60 7.53
C ALA A 27 -23.77 3.11 8.93
N GLN A 28 -23.43 4.37 9.23
CA GLN A 28 -23.87 5.05 10.45
C GLN A 28 -25.38 5.25 10.44
N SER A 29 -26.01 5.22 11.63
CA SER A 29 -27.41 5.66 11.71
C SER A 29 -27.51 7.15 11.32
N PRO A 30 -28.57 7.59 10.64
CA PRO A 30 -28.75 9.00 10.26
C PRO A 30 -28.70 9.97 11.43
N GLU A 31 -29.06 9.52 12.63
CA GLU A 31 -29.03 10.31 13.87
C GLU A 31 -27.59 10.53 14.33
N VAL A 32 -26.76 9.47 14.35
CA VAL A 32 -25.34 9.54 14.71
C VAL A 32 -24.60 10.42 13.71
N ALA A 33 -24.84 10.23 12.40
CA ALA A 33 -24.24 11.06 11.37
C ALA A 33 -24.54 12.55 11.59
N ARG A 34 -25.81 12.94 11.77
CA ARG A 34 -26.19 14.34 12.05
C ARG A 34 -25.57 14.92 13.29
N ARG A 35 -25.45 14.12 14.37
CA ARG A 35 -24.83 14.56 15.63
C ARG A 35 -23.32 14.78 15.47
N LEU A 36 -22.64 13.93 14.74
CA LEU A 36 -21.20 14.08 14.46
C LEU A 36 -20.94 15.24 13.49
N ASP A 37 -21.74 15.39 12.42
CA ASP A 37 -21.63 16.49 11.46
C ASP A 37 -21.86 17.86 12.12
N ALA A 38 -22.70 17.94 13.17
CA ALA A 38 -22.89 19.16 13.95
C ALA A 38 -21.67 19.52 14.83
N LYS A 39 -20.80 18.56 15.13
CA LYS A 39 -19.65 18.73 16.04
C LYS A 39 -18.31 18.80 15.34
N TYR A 40 -18.17 18.16 14.19
CA TYR A 40 -16.93 17.99 13.45
C TYR A 40 -17.05 18.49 12.02
N ASP A 41 -15.96 19.01 11.47
CA ASP A 41 -15.93 19.59 10.13
C ASP A 41 -15.88 18.51 9.04
N VAL A 42 -15.30 17.34 9.37
CA VAL A 42 -15.32 16.17 8.46
C VAL A 42 -15.55 14.90 9.26
N VAL A 43 -16.44 14.06 8.78
CA VAL A 43 -16.78 12.75 9.35
C VAL A 43 -16.66 11.70 8.25
N TRP A 44 -15.98 10.60 8.52
CA TRP A 44 -15.82 9.47 7.60
C TRP A 44 -16.78 8.33 7.96
N PRO A 45 -17.04 7.40 7.04
CA PRO A 45 -17.76 6.17 7.35
C PRO A 45 -17.07 5.39 8.48
N ALA A 46 -17.84 4.61 9.24
CA ALA A 46 -17.29 3.73 10.26
C ALA A 46 -16.49 2.59 9.61
N VAL A 47 -15.26 2.41 10.05
CA VAL A 47 -14.38 1.31 9.64
C VAL A 47 -13.88 0.63 10.90
N ASP A 48 -13.96 -0.70 10.95
CA ASP A 48 -13.58 -1.50 12.11
C ASP A 48 -14.25 -1.00 13.42
N GLY A 49 -15.53 -0.56 13.32
CA GLY A 49 -16.35 -0.09 14.44
C GLY A 49 -16.01 1.30 14.97
N LEU A 50 -15.11 2.04 14.34
CA LEU A 50 -14.76 3.41 14.71
C LEU A 50 -14.93 4.37 13.53
N ILE A 51 -15.34 5.59 13.85
CA ILE A 51 -15.62 6.69 12.93
C ILE A 51 -14.50 7.69 13.06
N ARG A 52 -13.70 7.87 12.01
CA ARG A 52 -12.70 8.94 11.99
C ARG A 52 -13.38 10.30 11.85
N VAL A 53 -12.98 11.26 12.67
CA VAL A 53 -13.50 12.63 12.68
C VAL A 53 -12.36 13.63 12.58
N ASN A 54 -12.64 14.81 12.01
CA ASN A 54 -11.68 15.90 11.97
C ASN A 54 -12.32 17.19 12.49
N LYS A 55 -11.57 17.98 13.23
CA LYS A 55 -11.94 19.29 13.72
C LYS A 55 -10.92 20.35 13.30
N GLY A 56 -11.39 21.47 12.78
CA GLY A 56 -10.56 22.56 12.27
C GLY A 56 -10.08 22.35 10.83
N GLY A 57 -10.58 21.30 10.15
CA GLY A 57 -10.27 21.03 8.76
C GLY A 57 -11.43 21.33 7.82
N TYR A 58 -11.19 21.20 6.52
CA TYR A 58 -12.22 21.26 5.48
C TYR A 58 -12.01 20.16 4.45
N ARG A 59 -13.10 19.68 3.86
CA ARG A 59 -13.03 18.72 2.76
C ARG A 59 -12.99 19.50 1.44
N ILE A 60 -11.94 19.27 0.64
CA ILE A 60 -11.88 19.81 -0.72
C ILE A 60 -12.75 18.89 -1.59
N PRO A 61 -13.82 19.38 -2.25
CA PRO A 61 -14.59 18.60 -3.19
C PRO A 61 -13.66 18.00 -4.26
N ASP A 62 -13.90 16.74 -4.62
CA ASP A 62 -13.18 16.00 -5.66
C ASP A 62 -11.66 15.84 -5.44
N SER A 63 -11.14 16.24 -4.29
CA SER A 63 -9.75 16.08 -3.91
C SER A 63 -9.61 15.09 -2.76
N ARG A 64 -8.64 14.17 -2.87
CA ARG A 64 -8.21 13.30 -1.77
C ARG A 64 -7.27 14.00 -0.79
N MET A 65 -6.91 15.26 -1.04
CA MET A 65 -6.00 16.01 -0.19
C MET A 65 -6.71 16.40 1.10
N LYS A 66 -6.08 16.05 2.18
CA LYS A 66 -6.52 16.36 3.54
C LYS A 66 -6.19 17.82 3.83
N SER A 67 -7.14 18.51 4.37
CA SER A 67 -6.95 19.86 4.87
C SER A 67 -6.49 19.85 6.32
N ASN A 68 -5.96 20.97 6.77
CA ASN A 68 -5.60 21.22 8.16
C ASN A 68 -6.68 20.77 9.13
N GLY A 69 -6.38 20.75 10.41
CA GLY A 69 -7.28 20.31 11.47
C GLY A 69 -6.71 19.14 12.25
N LYS A 70 -7.43 18.71 13.27
CA LYS A 70 -7.01 17.58 14.12
C LYS A 70 -7.96 16.41 13.95
N TYR A 71 -7.39 15.24 13.85
CA TYR A 71 -8.08 13.97 13.73
C TYR A 71 -8.27 13.29 15.06
N GLY A 72 -9.42 12.65 15.23
CA GLY A 72 -9.77 11.80 16.33
C GLY A 72 -10.74 10.71 15.88
N TYR A 73 -11.32 9.98 16.86
CA TYR A 73 -12.23 8.89 16.54
C TYR A 73 -13.43 8.88 17.51
N ALA A 74 -14.57 8.53 16.97
CA ALA A 74 -15.80 8.24 17.72
C ALA A 74 -16.23 6.79 17.49
N ASP A 75 -17.00 6.22 18.38
CA ASP A 75 -17.63 4.92 18.19
C ASP A 75 -18.88 5.03 17.27
N THR A 76 -19.50 3.90 16.97
CA THR A 76 -20.72 3.83 16.14
C THR A 76 -21.95 4.41 16.82
N LEU A 77 -21.89 4.72 18.12
CA LEU A 77 -22.91 5.46 18.84
C LEU A 77 -22.64 6.98 18.84
N GLY A 78 -21.49 7.40 18.25
CA GLY A 78 -21.05 8.79 18.17
C GLY A 78 -20.45 9.34 19.46
N GLN A 79 -20.02 8.47 20.38
CA GLN A 79 -19.25 8.86 21.56
C GLN A 79 -17.77 9.01 21.17
N VAL A 80 -17.12 10.04 21.70
CA VAL A 80 -15.70 10.28 21.42
C VAL A 80 -14.86 9.26 22.16
N VAL A 81 -14.12 8.46 21.43
CA VAL A 81 -13.15 7.50 21.97
C VAL A 81 -11.76 8.11 22.00
N VAL A 82 -11.37 8.76 20.92
CA VAL A 82 -10.09 9.46 20.81
C VAL A 82 -10.36 10.92 20.45
N PRO A 83 -10.11 11.88 21.35
CA PRO A 83 -10.28 13.29 21.06
C PRO A 83 -9.42 13.74 19.87
N PRO A 84 -9.89 14.71 19.04
CA PRO A 84 -9.08 15.25 17.94
C PRO A 84 -7.77 15.88 18.46
N ALA A 85 -6.65 15.20 18.20
CA ALA A 85 -5.32 15.61 18.66
C ALA A 85 -4.20 15.34 17.62
N TYR A 86 -4.47 14.51 16.60
CA TYR A 86 -3.49 14.10 15.61
C TYR A 86 -3.58 14.98 14.36
N ASP A 87 -2.42 15.24 13.73
CA ASP A 87 -2.32 16.01 12.49
C ASP A 87 -2.62 15.16 11.26
N ASP A 88 -2.49 13.83 11.36
CA ASP A 88 -2.89 12.86 10.37
C ASP A 88 -3.43 11.59 11.05
N ALA A 89 -4.31 10.86 10.36
CA ALA A 89 -4.87 9.63 10.89
C ALA A 89 -5.43 8.76 9.75
N ALA A 90 -5.16 7.46 9.82
CA ALA A 90 -5.77 6.45 8.97
C ALA A 90 -7.06 5.91 9.60
N ASP A 91 -7.86 5.17 8.83
CA ASP A 91 -8.96 4.40 9.39
C ASP A 91 -8.43 3.23 10.23
N PHE A 92 -9.22 2.77 11.21
CA PHE A 92 -8.90 1.59 11.97
C PHE A 92 -8.91 0.34 11.07
N GLY A 93 -7.98 -0.57 11.35
CA GLY A 93 -7.93 -1.88 10.71
C GLY A 93 -7.28 -2.89 11.66
N ASN A 94 -7.91 -4.05 11.84
CA ASN A 94 -7.44 -5.08 12.79
C ASN A 94 -7.20 -4.53 14.21
N GLY A 95 -8.09 -3.63 14.67
CA GLY A 95 -8.06 -3.06 16.03
C GLY A 95 -7.05 -1.93 16.25
N HIS A 96 -6.34 -1.47 15.21
CA HIS A 96 -5.30 -0.44 15.31
C HIS A 96 -5.43 0.62 14.22
N ALA A 97 -4.93 1.84 14.50
CA ALA A 97 -4.83 2.90 13.50
C ALA A 97 -3.46 3.56 13.53
N VAL A 98 -2.94 3.86 12.35
CA VAL A 98 -1.76 4.72 12.21
C VAL A 98 -2.20 6.17 12.37
N VAL A 99 -1.50 6.89 13.25
CA VAL A 99 -1.75 8.32 13.52
C VAL A 99 -0.46 9.10 13.40
N GLY A 100 -0.56 10.36 12.99
CA GLY A 100 0.59 11.24 12.77
C GLY A 100 0.50 12.52 13.58
N ARG A 101 1.65 13.04 14.01
CA ARG A 101 1.79 14.34 14.64
C ARG A 101 2.99 15.10 14.07
N LYS A 102 2.82 16.39 13.86
CA LYS A 102 3.93 17.27 13.47
C LYS A 102 4.88 17.45 14.65
N ALA A 103 6.14 17.17 14.43
CA ALA A 103 7.22 17.50 15.36
C ALA A 103 7.55 19.01 15.31
N GLY A 104 8.34 19.47 16.27
CA GLY A 104 8.75 20.90 16.36
C GLY A 104 9.55 21.40 15.15
N ASP A 105 10.20 20.51 14.41
CA ASP A 105 10.93 20.79 13.15
C ASP A 105 10.02 20.71 11.90
N GLY A 106 8.72 20.48 12.08
CA GLY A 106 7.72 20.41 11.00
C GLY A 106 7.60 19.03 10.34
N ARG A 107 8.46 18.06 10.65
CA ARG A 107 8.33 16.70 10.14
C ARG A 107 7.07 16.02 10.70
N MET A 108 6.43 15.19 9.89
CA MET A 108 5.33 14.35 10.34
C MET A 108 5.90 13.06 10.91
N LEU A 109 5.57 12.75 12.16
CA LEU A 109 5.96 11.52 12.82
C LEU A 109 4.72 10.66 13.11
N TYR A 110 4.80 9.40 12.76
CA TYR A 110 3.72 8.43 12.83
C TYR A 110 3.94 7.42 13.95
N GLY A 111 2.84 6.94 14.49
CA GLY A 111 2.78 5.87 15.47
C GLY A 111 1.50 5.07 15.32
N LEU A 112 1.33 4.07 16.16
CA LEU A 112 0.17 3.18 16.17
C LEU A 112 -0.60 3.35 17.46
N ILE A 113 -1.93 3.45 17.38
CA ILE A 113 -2.83 3.45 18.53
C ILE A 113 -3.76 2.24 18.47
N ASP A 114 -4.18 1.76 19.65
CA ASP A 114 -5.25 0.78 19.79
C ASP A 114 -6.63 1.46 19.82
N ARG A 115 -7.70 0.65 19.91
CA ARG A 115 -9.09 1.15 19.92
C ARG A 115 -9.44 2.05 21.11
N SER A 116 -8.68 2.01 22.19
CA SER A 116 -8.85 2.90 23.34
C SER A 116 -8.16 4.26 23.15
N GLY A 117 -7.36 4.40 22.09
CA GLY A 117 -6.50 5.56 21.85
C GLY A 117 -5.15 5.50 22.55
N ARG A 118 -4.82 4.37 23.19
CA ARG A 118 -3.50 4.17 23.78
C ARG A 118 -2.47 4.01 22.67
N VAL A 119 -1.36 4.73 22.79
CA VAL A 119 -0.22 4.59 21.89
C VAL A 119 0.46 3.23 22.11
N VAL A 120 0.46 2.40 21.09
CA VAL A 120 1.10 1.08 21.08
C VAL A 120 2.52 1.18 20.50
N VAL A 121 2.68 1.87 19.37
CA VAL A 121 3.98 2.19 18.79
C VAL A 121 4.17 3.70 18.86
N PRO A 122 5.27 4.20 19.47
CA PRO A 122 5.52 5.63 19.62
C PRO A 122 5.51 6.40 18.30
N LEU A 123 5.12 7.70 18.38
CA LEU A 123 5.08 8.60 17.20
C LEU A 123 6.48 9.15 16.90
N GLU A 124 7.36 8.31 16.37
CA GLU A 124 8.76 8.66 16.07
C GLU A 124 9.18 8.25 14.65
N TRP A 125 8.28 7.66 13.88
CA TRP A 125 8.56 7.09 12.56
C TRP A 125 8.14 8.07 11.45
N GLU A 126 9.00 8.33 10.48
CA GLU A 126 8.67 9.16 9.31
C GLU A 126 7.63 8.50 8.40
N ARG A 127 7.55 7.17 8.46
CA ARG A 127 6.48 6.38 7.85
C ARG A 127 6.19 5.15 8.70
N LEU A 128 4.93 4.86 8.87
CA LEU A 128 4.46 3.61 9.46
C LEU A 128 3.42 3.02 8.50
N GLY A 129 3.65 1.78 8.06
CA GLY A 129 2.72 1.04 7.21
C GLY A 129 1.48 0.58 7.97
N GLY A 130 0.46 0.16 7.24
CA GLY A 130 -0.73 -0.45 7.85
C GLY A 130 -0.40 -1.80 8.48
N VAL A 131 -1.11 -2.12 9.58
CA VAL A 131 -0.95 -3.41 10.28
C VAL A 131 -1.43 -4.56 9.38
N ARG A 132 -0.57 -5.55 9.17
CA ARG A 132 -0.84 -6.80 8.45
C ARG A 132 -0.32 -7.97 9.28
N ASN A 133 -1.17 -8.96 9.54
CA ASN A 133 -0.80 -10.12 10.37
C ASN A 133 -0.16 -9.73 11.72
N GLY A 134 -0.66 -8.65 12.34
CA GLY A 134 -0.17 -8.17 13.63
C GLY A 134 1.12 -7.34 13.58
N VAL A 135 1.67 -7.04 12.40
CA VAL A 135 2.90 -6.25 12.24
C VAL A 135 2.74 -5.16 11.18
N CYS A 136 3.58 -4.13 11.26
CA CYS A 136 3.71 -3.08 10.26
C CYS A 136 5.18 -2.74 10.03
N VAL A 137 5.48 -2.19 8.86
CA VAL A 137 6.82 -1.71 8.52
C VAL A 137 6.96 -0.26 8.95
N ALA A 138 7.95 0.01 9.79
CA ALA A 138 8.33 1.34 10.24
C ALA A 138 9.58 1.81 9.51
N ARG A 139 9.66 3.11 9.19
CA ARG A 139 10.79 3.70 8.49
C ARG A 139 11.20 5.01 9.12
N THR A 140 12.53 5.18 9.26
CA THR A 140 13.20 6.44 9.59
C THR A 140 14.32 6.72 8.59
N GLY A 141 15.05 7.79 8.80
CA GLY A 141 16.23 8.15 8.03
C GLY A 141 15.96 9.20 6.96
N THR A 142 16.96 9.46 6.14
CA THR A 142 16.92 10.46 5.06
C THR A 142 16.49 9.83 3.74
N ALA A 143 16.28 10.64 2.70
CA ALA A 143 16.00 10.14 1.35
C ALA A 143 17.14 9.27 0.80
N ALA A 144 18.40 9.59 1.16
CA ALA A 144 19.58 8.84 0.72
C ALA A 144 19.89 7.61 1.59
N LYS A 145 19.49 7.61 2.88
CA LYS A 145 19.74 6.49 3.79
C LYS A 145 18.52 6.27 4.66
N ARG A 146 17.80 5.22 4.36
CA ARG A 146 16.58 4.81 5.07
C ARG A 146 16.87 3.62 5.97
N GLU A 147 16.20 3.60 7.11
CA GLU A 147 16.26 2.51 8.07
C GLU A 147 14.87 1.91 8.25
N PHE A 148 14.78 0.60 8.22
CA PHE A 148 13.52 -0.12 8.30
C PHE A 148 13.46 -1.03 9.51
N SER A 149 12.30 -1.07 10.15
CA SER A 149 12.01 -1.92 11.29
C SER A 149 10.64 -2.57 11.13
N LEU A 150 10.43 -3.69 11.79
CA LEU A 150 9.10 -4.24 12.05
C LEU A 150 8.63 -3.77 13.42
N ALA A 151 7.41 -3.26 13.48
CA ALA A 151 6.72 -2.95 14.73
C ALA A 151 5.46 -3.81 14.82
N ASP A 152 5.24 -4.45 15.97
CA ASP A 152 4.07 -5.29 16.20
C ASP A 152 2.96 -4.56 16.99
N THR A 153 1.79 -5.18 17.07
CA THR A 153 0.64 -4.67 17.82
C THR A 153 0.79 -4.76 19.34
N LEU A 154 1.88 -5.29 19.84
CA LEU A 154 2.26 -5.29 21.26
C LEU A 154 3.24 -4.16 21.60
N GLY A 155 3.75 -3.44 20.56
CA GLY A 155 4.70 -2.35 20.72
C GLY A 155 6.15 -2.79 20.63
N ASN A 156 6.44 -4.06 20.31
CA ASN A 156 7.81 -4.50 20.07
C ASN A 156 8.30 -3.98 18.72
N VAL A 157 9.52 -3.47 18.69
CA VAL A 157 10.16 -2.95 17.48
C VAL A 157 11.48 -3.67 17.25
N ARG A 158 11.70 -4.11 16.00
CA ARG A 158 12.91 -4.82 15.60
C ARG A 158 13.47 -4.26 14.29
N SER A 159 14.72 -3.81 14.28
CA SER A 159 15.41 -3.41 13.05
C SER A 159 15.55 -4.59 12.10
N LEU A 160 15.39 -4.32 10.79
CA LEU A 160 15.46 -5.33 9.75
C LEU A 160 16.86 -5.51 9.16
N GLY A 161 17.72 -4.49 9.21
CA GLY A 161 19.05 -4.52 8.59
C GLY A 161 19.05 -4.58 7.06
N TYR A 162 17.92 -4.23 6.43
CA TYR A 162 17.80 -4.05 4.97
C TYR A 162 17.76 -2.57 4.61
N ASP A 163 18.29 -2.25 3.42
CA ASP A 163 18.28 -0.87 2.90
C ASP A 163 16.94 -0.49 2.27
N TYR A 164 16.10 -1.47 1.95
CA TYR A 164 14.74 -1.30 1.44
C TYR A 164 13.80 -2.31 2.11
N CYS A 165 12.57 -1.86 2.41
CA CYS A 165 11.45 -2.72 2.78
C CYS A 165 10.12 -2.11 2.32
N SER A 166 9.29 -2.91 1.62
CA SER A 166 7.90 -2.55 1.30
C SER A 166 6.98 -2.87 2.47
N ASP A 167 5.74 -2.38 2.40
CA ASP A 167 4.68 -2.90 3.27
C ASP A 167 4.37 -4.37 2.92
N PHE A 168 3.79 -5.10 3.88
CA PHE A 168 3.37 -6.48 3.63
C PHE A 168 2.24 -6.54 2.60
N SER A 169 2.42 -7.35 1.57
CA SER A 169 1.42 -7.68 0.58
C SER A 169 1.28 -9.19 0.48
N ASN A 170 0.06 -9.70 0.67
CA ASN A 170 -0.24 -11.12 0.64
C ASN A 170 0.64 -12.02 1.51
N GLY A 171 1.04 -11.49 2.68
CA GLY A 171 1.81 -12.21 3.71
C GLY A 171 3.32 -12.09 3.60
N LEU A 172 3.85 -11.44 2.56
CA LEU A 172 5.28 -11.19 2.41
C LEU A 172 5.57 -9.70 2.20
N ALA A 173 6.73 -9.22 2.67
CA ALA A 173 7.27 -7.91 2.36
C ALA A 173 8.54 -8.06 1.53
N ARG A 174 8.66 -7.24 0.49
CA ARG A 174 9.87 -7.19 -0.32
C ARG A 174 10.94 -6.43 0.45
N VAL A 175 12.13 -7.01 0.51
CA VAL A 175 13.31 -6.39 1.11
C VAL A 175 14.42 -6.25 0.09
N GLY A 176 15.33 -5.30 0.31
CA GLY A 176 16.45 -5.07 -0.60
C GLY A 176 17.75 -4.75 0.11
N VAL A 177 18.86 -5.14 -0.51
CA VAL A 177 20.22 -4.77 -0.14
C VAL A 177 20.84 -3.99 -1.31
N GLY A 178 21.29 -2.76 -1.06
CA GLY A 178 21.80 -1.87 -2.08
C GLY A 178 21.96 -0.43 -1.58
N ALA A 179 21.72 0.52 -2.46
CA ALA A 179 21.82 1.95 -2.14
C ALA A 179 20.71 2.76 -2.79
N TYR A 180 20.43 3.93 -2.21
CA TYR A 180 19.60 4.95 -2.85
C TYR A 180 20.51 5.87 -3.67
N VAL A 181 20.27 5.90 -4.98
CA VAL A 181 21.01 6.73 -5.93
C VAL A 181 20.12 7.91 -6.32
N GLU A 182 20.65 9.11 -6.30
CA GLU A 182 19.96 10.31 -6.76
C GLU A 182 19.68 10.20 -8.27
N LYS A 183 18.42 10.43 -8.65
CA LYS A 183 18.07 10.45 -10.08
C LYS A 183 18.61 11.69 -10.74
N GLU A 184 19.39 11.50 -11.78
CA GLU A 184 19.82 12.60 -12.64
C GLU A 184 18.61 13.30 -13.28
N ASN A 185 18.72 14.61 -13.47
CA ASN A 185 17.68 15.41 -14.09
C ASN A 185 17.45 14.97 -15.54
N VAL A 186 16.25 14.55 -15.86
CA VAL A 186 15.86 14.20 -17.24
C VAL A 186 15.11 15.39 -17.84
N ALA A 187 15.56 15.86 -19.00
CA ALA A 187 14.91 16.93 -19.78
C ALA A 187 14.75 18.27 -19.06
N GLY A 188 15.72 18.69 -18.23
CA GLY A 188 15.72 20.01 -17.60
C GLY A 188 14.72 20.19 -16.43
N ILE A 189 14.06 19.13 -16.00
CA ILE A 189 13.19 19.13 -14.83
C ILE A 189 14.01 18.66 -13.64
N THR A 190 14.30 19.59 -12.71
CA THR A 190 14.96 19.28 -11.44
C THR A 190 13.97 18.57 -10.53
N LEU A 191 14.08 17.24 -10.41
CA LEU A 191 13.37 16.46 -9.40
C LEU A 191 14.13 16.63 -8.08
N ARG A 192 13.73 17.59 -7.25
CA ARG A 192 14.33 17.72 -5.91
C ARG A 192 14.11 16.44 -5.13
N ASP A 193 15.20 15.89 -4.56
CA ASP A 193 15.22 14.73 -3.67
C ASP A 193 14.63 13.43 -4.27
N ALA A 194 14.71 13.24 -5.59
CA ALA A 194 14.32 12.00 -6.23
C ALA A 194 15.45 10.96 -6.13
N TYR A 195 15.28 9.99 -5.25
CA TYR A 195 16.19 8.85 -5.11
C TYR A 195 15.52 7.57 -5.61
N GLU A 196 16.30 6.75 -6.30
CA GLU A 196 15.90 5.40 -6.70
C GLU A 196 16.73 4.37 -5.95
N PHE A 197 16.09 3.30 -5.48
CA PHE A 197 16.80 2.19 -4.87
C PHE A 197 17.42 1.31 -5.95
N CYS A 198 18.73 1.14 -5.88
CA CYS A 198 19.52 0.27 -6.76
C CYS A 198 20.12 -0.85 -5.91
N GLY A 199 19.71 -2.10 -6.16
CA GLY A 199 20.17 -3.23 -5.37
C GLY A 199 19.50 -4.53 -5.78
N LYS A 200 19.66 -5.54 -4.93
CA LYS A 200 18.98 -6.83 -5.09
C LYS A 200 17.81 -6.94 -4.14
N PHE A 201 16.79 -7.67 -4.56
CA PHE A 201 15.56 -7.87 -3.81
C PHE A 201 15.33 -9.34 -3.43
N GLY A 202 14.70 -9.52 -2.29
CA GLY A 202 14.15 -10.78 -1.77
C GLY A 202 12.88 -10.51 -0.99
N TYR A 203 12.41 -11.48 -0.20
CA TYR A 203 11.16 -11.34 0.55
C TYR A 203 11.27 -11.95 1.94
N ILE A 204 10.62 -11.30 2.91
CA ILE A 204 10.53 -11.71 4.30
C ILE A 204 9.08 -11.98 4.72
N ALA A 205 8.91 -12.85 5.72
CA ALA A 205 7.65 -13.09 6.41
C ALA A 205 7.41 -12.02 7.52
N PRO A 206 6.20 -11.97 8.12
CA PRO A 206 5.86 -11.04 9.20
C PRO A 206 6.73 -11.18 10.46
N ASP A 207 7.28 -12.36 10.72
CA ASP A 207 8.27 -12.57 11.77
C ASP A 207 9.67 -12.02 11.42
N GLY A 208 9.84 -11.48 10.20
CA GLY A 208 11.07 -10.98 9.63
C GLY A 208 12.06 -12.05 9.19
N GLY A 209 11.65 -13.33 9.18
CA GLY A 209 12.40 -14.43 8.58
C GLY A 209 12.47 -14.28 7.07
N ILE A 210 13.65 -14.57 6.49
CA ILE A 210 13.82 -14.58 5.03
C ILE A 210 13.08 -15.79 4.45
N VAL A 211 12.18 -15.53 3.51
CA VAL A 211 11.45 -16.57 2.77
C VAL A 211 12.08 -16.78 1.41
N ILE A 212 12.41 -15.69 0.73
CA ILE A 212 13.06 -15.73 -0.57
C ILE A 212 14.33 -14.90 -0.47
N PRO A 213 15.52 -15.51 -0.67
CA PRO A 213 16.80 -14.82 -0.58
C PRO A 213 16.88 -13.59 -1.47
N VAL A 214 17.68 -12.61 -1.04
CA VAL A 214 17.95 -11.39 -1.82
C VAL A 214 18.79 -11.75 -3.04
N GLN A 215 18.18 -11.80 -4.24
CA GLN A 215 18.82 -12.30 -5.45
C GLN A 215 18.34 -11.63 -6.75
N PHE A 216 17.14 -11.04 -6.77
CA PHE A 216 16.55 -10.44 -7.97
C PHE A 216 17.07 -9.03 -8.18
N ASP A 217 17.32 -8.64 -9.44
CA ASP A 217 17.75 -7.27 -9.79
C ASP A 217 16.61 -6.27 -9.73
N ASP A 218 15.38 -6.74 -9.92
CA ASP A 218 14.15 -5.98 -9.67
C ASP A 218 13.06 -6.93 -9.19
N ALA A 219 12.08 -6.41 -8.46
CA ALA A 219 10.99 -7.20 -7.94
C ALA A 219 9.78 -6.32 -7.62
N ARG A 220 8.58 -6.90 -7.66
CA ARG A 220 7.35 -6.25 -7.22
C ARG A 220 6.72 -7.02 -6.06
N ASP A 221 5.73 -6.42 -5.41
CA ASP A 221 5.04 -7.05 -4.29
C ASP A 221 4.19 -8.22 -4.78
N PHE A 222 3.91 -9.18 -3.89
CA PHE A 222 3.02 -10.30 -4.21
C PHE A 222 1.59 -9.82 -4.40
N ALA A 223 1.00 -10.12 -5.54
CA ALA A 223 -0.40 -9.85 -5.83
C ALA A 223 -1.33 -10.85 -5.13
N GLN A 224 -2.64 -10.59 -5.13
CA GLN A 224 -3.63 -11.43 -4.43
C GLN A 224 -3.65 -12.88 -4.92
N ASP A 225 -3.24 -13.12 -6.14
CA ASP A 225 -3.13 -14.43 -6.76
C ASP A 225 -1.94 -15.26 -6.27
N GLY A 226 -1.08 -14.68 -5.43
CA GLY A 226 0.10 -15.32 -4.86
C GLY A 226 1.32 -15.35 -5.76
N LEU A 227 1.34 -14.58 -6.85
CA LEU A 227 2.48 -14.43 -7.74
C LEU A 227 3.10 -13.03 -7.59
N ALA A 228 4.41 -12.94 -7.80
CA ALA A 228 5.13 -11.67 -7.87
C ALA A 228 5.97 -11.59 -9.15
N PRO A 229 5.90 -10.47 -9.89
CA PRO A 229 6.84 -10.20 -10.95
C PRO A 229 8.24 -10.00 -10.37
N VAL A 230 9.24 -10.66 -10.97
CA VAL A 230 10.66 -10.50 -10.62
C VAL A 230 11.50 -10.32 -11.85
N GLY A 231 12.57 -9.56 -11.72
CA GLY A 231 13.49 -9.22 -12.78
C GLY A 231 14.89 -9.76 -12.52
N ILE A 232 15.54 -10.29 -13.56
CA ILE A 232 16.94 -10.73 -13.56
C ILE A 232 17.67 -9.96 -14.66
N GLN A 233 18.85 -9.41 -14.33
CA GLN A 233 19.67 -8.67 -15.29
C GLN A 233 20.09 -9.58 -16.45
N GLY A 234 19.64 -9.22 -17.63
CA GLY A 234 20.09 -9.79 -18.89
C GLY A 234 21.28 -9.03 -19.45
N LYS A 235 21.69 -9.36 -20.69
CA LYS A 235 22.83 -8.71 -21.34
C LYS A 235 22.64 -7.20 -21.55
N TYR A 236 21.41 -6.74 -21.81
CA TYR A 236 21.11 -5.35 -22.17
C TYR A 236 20.08 -4.69 -21.28
N TYR A 237 19.20 -5.47 -20.64
CA TYR A 237 18.09 -5.00 -19.82
C TYR A 237 17.64 -6.09 -18.84
N VAL A 238 16.92 -5.69 -17.80
CA VAL A 238 16.30 -6.63 -16.85
C VAL A 238 15.21 -7.42 -17.57
N LYS A 239 15.26 -8.75 -17.44
CA LYS A 239 14.24 -9.65 -17.95
C LYS A 239 13.29 -10.05 -16.84
N TRP A 240 12.00 -9.92 -17.10
CA TRP A 240 10.93 -10.16 -16.14
C TRP A 240 10.28 -11.53 -16.32
N GLY A 241 9.91 -12.12 -15.21
CA GLY A 241 9.12 -13.35 -15.06
C GLY A 241 8.32 -13.32 -13.79
N PHE A 242 7.85 -14.46 -13.33
CA PHE A 242 7.05 -14.56 -12.11
C PHE A 242 7.51 -15.68 -11.21
N ILE A 243 7.42 -15.44 -9.91
CA ILE A 243 7.66 -16.44 -8.85
C ILE A 243 6.42 -16.64 -7.99
N ASP A 244 6.30 -17.82 -7.38
CA ASP A 244 5.37 -18.08 -6.30
C ASP A 244 5.96 -17.72 -4.92
N LYS A 245 5.17 -17.83 -3.87
CA LYS A 245 5.57 -17.47 -2.49
C LYS A 245 6.69 -18.35 -1.91
N SER A 246 7.00 -19.47 -2.55
CA SER A 246 8.16 -20.30 -2.18
C SER A 246 9.45 -19.84 -2.87
N GLY A 247 9.37 -18.86 -3.77
CA GLY A 247 10.47 -18.40 -4.62
C GLY A 247 10.68 -19.24 -5.87
N ARG A 248 9.82 -20.22 -6.13
CA ARG A 248 9.88 -21.03 -7.34
C ARG A 248 9.45 -20.20 -8.55
N GLN A 249 10.25 -20.20 -9.59
CA GLN A 249 9.93 -19.54 -10.85
C GLN A 249 8.78 -20.27 -11.56
N VAL A 250 7.63 -19.60 -11.67
CA VAL A 250 6.42 -20.09 -12.35
C VAL A 250 6.48 -19.70 -13.83
N VAL A 251 6.91 -18.48 -14.11
CA VAL A 251 7.12 -17.97 -15.46
C VAL A 251 8.58 -17.54 -15.61
N PRO A 252 9.34 -18.10 -16.56
CA PRO A 252 10.74 -17.73 -16.77
C PRO A 252 10.93 -16.24 -17.08
N CYS A 253 12.06 -15.66 -16.62
CA CYS A 253 12.42 -14.27 -16.87
C CYS A 253 12.87 -14.07 -18.33
N ASN A 254 11.91 -13.95 -19.24
CA ASN A 254 12.11 -13.82 -20.68
C ASN A 254 11.46 -12.58 -21.29
N PHE A 255 10.69 -11.83 -20.52
CA PHE A 255 9.95 -10.66 -20.99
C PHE A 255 10.73 -9.37 -20.72
N TYR A 256 10.51 -8.35 -21.55
CA TYR A 256 11.06 -7.00 -21.34
C TYR A 256 10.35 -6.30 -20.18
N SER A 257 9.05 -6.51 -20.05
CA SER A 257 8.27 -6.09 -18.88
C SER A 257 7.18 -7.12 -18.56
N ALA A 258 6.73 -7.16 -17.30
CA ALA A 258 5.59 -7.96 -16.86
C ALA A 258 4.80 -7.16 -15.83
N GLU A 259 3.48 -7.09 -15.99
CA GLU A 259 2.57 -6.53 -15.00
C GLU A 259 1.98 -7.65 -14.14
N GLU A 260 1.37 -7.28 -13.01
CA GLU A 260 0.67 -8.22 -12.15
C GLU A 260 -0.46 -8.94 -12.91
N PHE A 261 -0.73 -10.18 -12.51
CA PHE A 261 -1.89 -10.90 -13.02
C PHE A 261 -3.19 -10.23 -12.56
N LEU A 262 -4.07 -9.96 -13.52
CA LEU A 262 -5.45 -9.57 -13.28
C LEU A 262 -6.35 -10.74 -13.72
N GLY A 263 -6.86 -11.48 -12.74
CA GLY A 263 -7.51 -12.75 -12.99
C GLY A 263 -6.52 -13.81 -13.45
N ASP A 264 -6.70 -14.32 -14.66
CA ASP A 264 -5.87 -15.39 -15.24
C ASP A 264 -4.88 -14.89 -16.31
N ARG A 265 -4.73 -13.56 -16.48
CA ARG A 265 -3.90 -12.94 -17.51
C ARG A 265 -2.97 -11.89 -16.93
N ALA A 266 -1.76 -11.84 -17.45
CA ALA A 266 -0.79 -10.76 -17.22
C ALA A 266 -0.38 -10.10 -18.54
N VAL A 267 -0.23 -8.78 -18.52
CA VAL A 267 0.38 -8.04 -19.61
C VAL A 267 1.88 -8.25 -19.58
N VAL A 268 2.44 -8.59 -20.72
CA VAL A 268 3.89 -8.71 -20.90
C VAL A 268 4.32 -7.98 -22.17
N SER A 269 5.60 -7.64 -22.25
CA SER A 269 6.16 -7.12 -23.50
C SER A 269 7.45 -7.84 -23.87
N LYS A 270 7.76 -7.82 -25.15
CA LYS A 270 8.99 -8.36 -25.74
C LYS A 270 9.59 -7.38 -26.75
N VAL A 271 10.89 -7.41 -26.90
CA VAL A 271 11.56 -6.78 -28.05
C VAL A 271 11.40 -7.71 -29.24
N VAL A 272 10.69 -7.25 -30.27
CA VAL A 272 10.44 -7.98 -31.52
C VAL A 272 11.40 -7.53 -32.62
N ALA A 273 11.26 -8.09 -33.81
CA ALA A 273 12.09 -7.76 -34.99
C ALA A 273 12.16 -6.24 -35.22
N GLY A 274 13.35 -5.73 -35.52
CA GLY A 274 13.61 -4.30 -35.69
C GLY A 274 13.82 -3.53 -34.39
N GLY A 275 13.92 -4.21 -33.23
CA GLY A 275 14.16 -3.59 -31.93
C GLY A 275 12.92 -2.89 -31.33
N LYS A 276 11.75 -3.10 -31.92
CA LYS A 276 10.48 -2.54 -31.47
C LYS A 276 9.96 -3.29 -30.24
N LEU A 277 9.40 -2.56 -29.28
CA LEU A 277 8.70 -3.15 -28.13
C LEU A 277 7.27 -3.51 -28.56
N ALA A 278 6.85 -4.75 -28.28
CA ALA A 278 5.48 -5.21 -28.53
C ALA A 278 4.88 -5.85 -27.27
N TYR A 279 3.61 -5.58 -27.04
CA TYR A 279 2.83 -6.04 -25.89
C TYR A 279 1.89 -7.18 -26.27
N GLY A 280 1.66 -8.07 -25.31
CA GLY A 280 0.75 -9.20 -25.41
C GLY A 280 0.32 -9.68 -24.04
N TYR A 281 -0.30 -10.84 -23.97
CA TYR A 281 -0.83 -11.41 -22.74
C TYR A 281 -0.41 -12.86 -22.57
N ILE A 282 -0.06 -13.22 -21.34
CA ILE A 282 0.25 -14.58 -20.94
C ILE A 282 -0.79 -15.13 -19.96
N ASP A 283 -0.93 -16.45 -19.92
CA ASP A 283 -1.60 -17.18 -18.85
C ASP A 283 -0.63 -17.46 -17.68
N ARG A 284 -1.15 -18.09 -16.62
CA ARG A 284 -0.37 -18.41 -15.39
C ARG A 284 0.77 -19.42 -15.64
N SER A 285 0.77 -20.14 -16.74
CA SER A 285 1.88 -21.01 -17.13
C SER A 285 3.00 -20.27 -17.88
N GLY A 286 2.78 -18.99 -18.21
CA GLY A 286 3.70 -18.18 -19.03
C GLY A 286 3.49 -18.36 -20.52
N LYS A 287 2.44 -19.09 -20.96
CA LYS A 287 2.11 -19.24 -22.36
C LYS A 287 1.46 -17.96 -22.87
N GLU A 288 1.94 -17.44 -24.01
CA GLU A 288 1.29 -16.34 -24.71
C GLU A 288 -0.09 -16.80 -25.20
N VAL A 289 -1.13 -16.20 -24.67
CA VAL A 289 -2.53 -16.40 -25.12
C VAL A 289 -2.94 -15.35 -26.14
N ILE A 290 -2.29 -14.20 -26.09
CA ILE A 290 -2.33 -13.16 -27.10
C ILE A 290 -0.87 -12.79 -27.40
N PRO A 291 -0.36 -13.06 -28.60
CA PRO A 291 1.04 -12.81 -28.96
C PRO A 291 1.43 -11.34 -28.77
N CYS A 292 2.71 -11.11 -28.46
CA CYS A 292 3.25 -9.76 -28.36
C CYS A 292 3.33 -9.12 -29.76
N GLN A 293 2.31 -8.33 -30.11
CA GLN A 293 2.16 -7.70 -31.42
C GLN A 293 1.58 -6.27 -31.36
N PHE A 294 1.12 -5.82 -30.19
CA PHE A 294 0.48 -4.52 -30.02
C PHE A 294 1.49 -3.46 -29.56
N ASP A 295 1.30 -2.21 -29.96
CA ASP A 295 2.13 -1.09 -29.53
C ASP A 295 1.92 -0.74 -28.06
N MET A 296 0.73 -1.04 -27.50
CA MET A 296 0.36 -0.85 -26.11
C MET A 296 -0.64 -1.92 -25.67
N ALA A 297 -0.60 -2.29 -24.39
CA ALA A 297 -1.62 -3.10 -23.75
C ALA A 297 -1.82 -2.64 -22.30
N SER A 298 -3.02 -2.86 -21.76
CA SER A 298 -3.35 -2.59 -20.36
C SER A 298 -3.94 -3.84 -19.72
N GLY A 299 -3.82 -3.97 -18.39
CA GLY A 299 -4.43 -5.08 -17.68
C GLY A 299 -5.95 -5.13 -17.90
N PHE A 300 -6.48 -6.36 -17.97
CA PHE A 300 -7.92 -6.56 -18.05
C PHE A 300 -8.56 -6.11 -16.74
N ARG A 301 -9.08 -4.88 -16.70
CA ARG A 301 -10.06 -4.52 -15.69
C ARG A 301 -11.35 -5.22 -16.11
N PHE A 302 -11.85 -6.12 -15.27
CA PHE A 302 -13.22 -6.61 -15.46
C PHE A 302 -14.12 -5.38 -15.50
N ALA A 303 -14.56 -5.01 -16.70
CA ALA A 303 -15.68 -4.11 -16.84
C ALA A 303 -16.84 -4.81 -16.12
N ASN A 304 -17.32 -4.22 -15.04
CA ASN A 304 -18.62 -4.60 -14.50
C ASN A 304 -19.57 -4.53 -15.67
N THR A 305 -20.04 -5.69 -16.11
CA THR A 305 -21.10 -5.84 -17.08
C THR A 305 -22.26 -4.95 -16.63
N TRP A 306 -22.52 -3.94 -17.44
CA TRP A 306 -23.78 -3.23 -17.39
C TRP A 306 -24.86 -4.24 -17.79
N VAL A 307 -25.70 -4.64 -16.85
CA VAL A 307 -27.02 -5.21 -17.10
C VAL A 307 -28.05 -4.21 -16.60
#